data_f9f2e46ed7148121427ef03cce0be3fe
#
_entry.id   f9f2e46ed7148121427ef03cce0be3fe
#
_cell.length_a   1.000
_cell.length_b   1.000
_cell.length_c   1.000
_cell.angle_alpha   90.00
_cell.angle_beta   90.00
_cell.angle_gamma   90.00
#
_symmetry.space_group_name_H-M   'P 1'
#
loop_
_entity.id
_entity.type
_entity.pdbx_description
1 polymer ?
#
loop_
_entity_poly.entity_id
_entity_poly.type
_entity_poly.pdbx_seq_one_letter_code
_entity_poly.pdbx_strand_id
1 'polypeptide(L)'
;MDIMIKNILVPLDDSKFSQKAFTYAKEMAEKLNATIFLLTVIDEHEYLHGVLLAELEDDYTIKDTIHKYVKSIIINEKKKLKKIAHENENEKIKIHHHVMKGQPIEAILDYSIAKKIDLVIIGSQGLKGIEKLKVLGSTSRKISELSKCPVMLIH
;
A
#
# COMPACT_ATOMS: atom_id res chain seq x y z
N MET A 1 16.33 -23.77 -11.15
CA MET A 1 16.41 -22.37 -10.72
C MET A 1 15.65 -22.22 -9.43
N ASP A 2 16.38 -22.06 -8.34
CA ASP A 2 15.73 -21.90 -7.03
C ASP A 2 15.19 -20.46 -6.91
N ILE A 3 13.89 -20.32 -6.97
CA ILE A 3 13.23 -19.04 -6.73
C ILE A 3 13.22 -18.82 -5.21
N MET A 4 14.13 -17.99 -4.72
CA MET A 4 14.16 -17.60 -3.31
C MET A 4 13.40 -16.31 -3.11
N ILE A 5 12.23 -16.39 -2.47
CA ILE A 5 11.46 -15.22 -2.05
C ILE A 5 12.07 -14.72 -0.74
N LYS A 6 12.72 -13.55 -0.80
CA LYS A 6 13.33 -12.87 0.36
C LYS A 6 12.60 -11.61 0.78
N ASN A 7 11.98 -10.93 -0.18
CA ASN A 7 11.33 -9.63 0.03
C ASN A 7 9.88 -9.70 -0.46
N ILE A 8 8.94 -9.55 0.46
CA ILE A 8 7.49 -9.59 0.19
C ILE A 8 6.91 -8.19 0.38
N LEU A 9 6.28 -7.64 -0.65
CA LEU A 9 5.57 -6.36 -0.57
C LEU A 9 4.08 -6.59 -0.31
N VAL A 10 3.56 -5.87 0.68
CA VAL A 10 2.13 -5.87 1.02
C VAL A 10 1.61 -4.44 1.00
N PRO A 11 0.91 -4.02 -0.06
CA PRO A 11 0.16 -2.77 -0.04
C PRO A 11 -1.00 -2.84 0.95
N LEU A 12 -1.11 -1.86 1.84
CA LEU A 12 -2.18 -1.73 2.84
C LEU A 12 -3.00 -0.47 2.60
N ASP A 13 -4.32 -0.62 2.52
CA ASP A 13 -5.30 0.45 2.32
C ASP A 13 -6.48 0.41 3.31
N ASP A 14 -6.30 -0.30 4.44
CA ASP A 14 -7.33 -0.55 5.47
C ASP A 14 -8.51 -1.42 5.04
N SER A 15 -8.56 -1.88 3.79
CA SER A 15 -9.57 -2.85 3.38
C SER A 15 -9.38 -4.19 4.11
N LYS A 16 -10.44 -4.94 4.29
CA LYS A 16 -10.36 -6.29 4.86
C LYS A 16 -9.51 -7.23 3.99
N PHE A 17 -9.49 -7.01 2.68
CA PHE A 17 -8.67 -7.80 1.75
C PHE A 17 -7.18 -7.51 1.91
N SER A 18 -6.79 -6.24 2.13
CA SER A 18 -5.39 -5.91 2.41
C SER A 18 -4.93 -6.43 3.76
N GLN A 19 -5.79 -6.43 4.77
CA GLN A 19 -5.50 -7.05 6.08
C GLN A 19 -5.32 -8.56 5.96
N LYS A 20 -6.18 -9.23 5.17
CA LYS A 20 -6.07 -10.66 4.88
C LYS A 20 -4.77 -10.95 4.11
N ALA A 21 -4.42 -10.11 3.13
CA ALA A 21 -3.14 -10.20 2.40
C ALA A 21 -1.94 -10.12 3.36
N PHE A 22 -1.97 -9.22 4.33
CA PHE A 22 -0.93 -9.13 5.35
C PHE A 22 -0.85 -10.38 6.23
N THR A 23 -1.98 -10.98 6.59
CA THR A 23 -1.99 -12.25 7.32
C THR A 23 -1.30 -13.37 6.54
N TYR A 24 -1.62 -13.53 5.25
CA TYR A 24 -0.94 -14.49 4.37
C TYR A 24 0.56 -14.20 4.25
N ALA A 25 0.92 -12.92 4.12
CA ALA A 25 2.33 -12.53 4.02
C ALA A 25 3.13 -12.91 5.26
N LYS A 26 2.56 -12.77 6.47
CA LYS A 26 3.22 -13.17 7.71
C LYS A 26 3.49 -14.66 7.76
N GLU A 27 2.50 -15.48 7.41
CA GLU A 27 2.66 -16.94 7.38
C GLU A 27 3.73 -17.38 6.38
N MET A 28 3.75 -16.75 5.19
CA MET A 28 4.76 -17.02 4.17
C MET A 28 6.14 -16.54 4.60
N ALA A 29 6.24 -15.33 5.14
CA ALA A 29 7.51 -14.77 5.58
C ALA A 29 8.17 -15.63 6.68
N GLU A 30 7.39 -16.15 7.62
CA GLU A 30 7.88 -17.05 8.66
C GLU A 30 8.44 -18.35 8.09
N LYS A 31 7.73 -18.95 7.11
CA LYS A 31 8.15 -20.21 6.47
C LYS A 31 9.35 -20.04 5.55
N LEU A 32 9.46 -18.89 4.88
CA LEU A 32 10.49 -18.62 3.87
C LEU A 32 11.67 -17.84 4.45
N ASN A 33 11.61 -17.41 5.70
CA ASN A 33 12.56 -16.49 6.31
C ASN A 33 12.72 -15.20 5.48
N ALA A 34 11.58 -14.64 5.05
CA ALA A 34 11.49 -13.46 4.20
C ALA A 34 11.21 -12.19 5.02
N THR A 35 11.59 -11.05 4.47
CA THR A 35 11.29 -9.72 5.01
C THR A 35 10.00 -9.18 4.39
N ILE A 36 9.12 -8.62 5.20
CA ILE A 36 7.89 -7.96 4.75
C ILE A 36 8.13 -6.46 4.58
N PHE A 37 7.63 -5.91 3.50
CA PHE A 37 7.58 -4.48 3.22
C PHE A 37 6.11 -4.05 3.19
N LEU A 38 5.66 -3.32 4.20
CA LEU A 38 4.33 -2.71 4.24
C LEU A 38 4.37 -1.36 3.56
N LEU A 39 3.46 -1.12 2.65
CA LEU A 39 3.35 0.13 1.92
C LEU A 39 1.92 0.65 1.95
N THR A 40 1.73 1.86 2.45
CA THR A 40 0.51 2.64 2.27
C THR A 40 0.78 3.79 1.30
N VAL A 41 -0.07 3.95 0.31
CA VAL A 41 0.01 5.04 -0.66
C VAL A 41 -1.17 5.98 -0.44
N ILE A 42 -0.85 7.26 -0.19
CA ILE A 42 -1.83 8.33 -0.10
C ILE A 42 -2.03 8.89 -1.50
N ASP A 43 -3.20 8.67 -2.08
CA ASP A 43 -3.55 9.18 -3.41
C ASP A 43 -3.84 10.68 -3.33
N GLU A 44 -2.90 11.47 -3.82
CA GLU A 44 -3.03 12.92 -3.83
C GLU A 44 -4.18 13.41 -4.72
N HIS A 45 -4.59 12.63 -5.73
CA HIS A 45 -5.70 13.01 -6.62
C HIS A 45 -7.04 13.11 -5.87
N GLU A 46 -7.20 12.40 -4.77
CA GLU A 46 -8.40 12.53 -3.92
C GLU A 46 -8.53 13.93 -3.31
N TYR A 47 -7.41 14.64 -3.16
CA TYR A 47 -7.34 15.98 -2.55
C TYR A 47 -7.11 17.10 -3.57
N LEU A 48 -6.61 16.77 -4.78
CA LEU A 48 -6.29 17.75 -5.83
C LEU A 48 -7.49 18.57 -6.27
N HIS A 49 -8.69 17.99 -6.26
CA HIS A 49 -9.89 18.72 -6.66
C HIS A 49 -10.16 19.92 -5.73
N GLY A 50 -10.00 19.72 -4.42
CA GLY A 50 -10.13 20.80 -3.45
C GLY A 50 -9.03 21.86 -3.58
N VAL A 51 -7.80 21.45 -3.87
CA VAL A 51 -6.68 22.37 -4.11
C VAL A 51 -6.91 23.17 -5.39
N LEU A 52 -7.37 22.54 -6.46
CA LEU A 52 -7.67 23.21 -7.73
C LEU A 52 -8.78 24.26 -7.58
N LEU A 53 -9.85 23.94 -6.85
CA LEU A 53 -10.91 24.90 -6.56
C LEU A 53 -10.40 26.11 -5.78
N ALA A 54 -9.56 25.87 -4.77
CA ALA A 54 -8.94 26.92 -3.97
C ALA A 54 -7.98 27.81 -4.80
N GLU A 55 -7.29 27.24 -5.77
CA GLU A 55 -6.43 27.99 -6.72
C GLU A 55 -7.25 28.86 -7.67
N LEU A 56 -8.41 28.37 -8.12
CA LEU A 56 -9.31 29.15 -8.99
C LEU A 56 -9.98 30.33 -8.28
N GLU A 57 -10.20 30.19 -6.97
CA GLU A 57 -10.78 31.25 -6.13
C GLU A 57 -9.72 32.18 -5.50
N ASP A 58 -8.43 31.94 -5.78
CA ASP A 58 -7.29 32.65 -5.19
C ASP A 58 -7.30 32.62 -3.64
N ASP A 59 -7.87 31.55 -3.07
CA ASP A 59 -8.05 31.40 -1.63
C ASP A 59 -6.90 30.61 -0.99
N TYR A 60 -5.87 31.34 -0.56
CA TYR A 60 -4.71 30.80 0.13
C TYR A 60 -5.05 30.08 1.44
N THR A 61 -6.15 30.45 2.11
CA THR A 61 -6.57 29.89 3.39
C THR A 61 -7.05 28.45 3.21
N ILE A 62 -7.84 28.19 2.16
CA ILE A 62 -8.33 26.86 1.82
C ILE A 62 -7.16 25.95 1.40
N LYS A 63 -6.25 26.48 0.58
CA LYS A 63 -5.06 25.75 0.14
C LYS A 63 -4.18 25.30 1.31
N ASP A 64 -3.88 26.21 2.23
CA ASP A 64 -3.10 25.91 3.44
C ASP A 64 -3.80 24.88 4.34
N THR A 65 -5.11 24.99 4.48
CA THR A 65 -5.93 24.03 5.24
C THR A 65 -5.87 22.63 4.64
N ILE A 66 -6.00 22.49 3.31
CA ILE A 66 -5.90 21.20 2.62
C ILE A 66 -4.49 20.60 2.79
N HIS A 67 -3.43 21.39 2.63
CA HIS A 67 -2.06 20.92 2.84
C HIS A 67 -1.81 20.43 4.27
N LYS A 68 -2.31 21.16 5.28
CA LYS A 68 -2.23 20.72 6.69
C LYS A 68 -3.00 19.42 6.92
N TYR A 69 -4.18 19.30 6.32
CA TYR A 69 -5.00 18.09 6.41
C TYR A 69 -4.29 16.87 5.82
N VAL A 70 -3.78 16.98 4.58
CA VAL A 70 -3.02 15.89 3.93
C VAL A 70 -1.77 15.51 4.76
N LYS A 71 -1.06 16.50 5.29
CA LYS A 71 0.08 16.25 6.17
C LYS A 71 -0.31 15.48 7.43
N SER A 72 -1.46 15.82 8.04
CA SER A 72 -1.96 15.10 9.21
C SER A 72 -2.31 13.64 8.90
N ILE A 73 -2.90 13.37 7.74
CA ILE A 73 -3.18 12.00 7.26
C ILE A 73 -1.88 11.20 7.15
N ILE A 74 -0.86 11.76 6.50
CA ILE A 74 0.44 11.08 6.34
C ILE A 74 1.07 10.75 7.69
N ILE A 75 1.03 11.69 8.65
CA ILE A 75 1.56 11.47 9.99
C ILE A 75 0.81 10.35 10.70
N ASN A 76 -0.52 10.32 10.59
CA ASN A 76 -1.35 9.29 11.21
C ASN A 76 -1.10 7.91 10.59
N GLU A 77 -1.03 7.84 9.25
CA GLU A 77 -0.71 6.59 8.55
C GLU A 77 0.69 6.06 8.90
N LYS A 78 1.69 6.94 9.01
CA LYS A 78 3.03 6.55 9.47
C LYS A 78 3.02 5.95 10.87
N LYS A 79 2.29 6.58 11.82
CA LYS A 79 2.14 6.06 13.19
C LYS A 79 1.46 4.70 13.20
N LYS A 80 0.38 4.56 12.43
CA LYS A 80 -0.39 3.32 12.30
C LYS A 80 0.46 2.18 11.75
N LEU A 81 1.13 2.40 10.61
CA LEU A 81 2.01 1.40 10.01
C LEU A 81 3.17 1.00 10.92
N LYS A 82 3.77 1.98 11.61
CA LYS A 82 4.82 1.70 12.60
C LYS A 82 4.31 0.79 13.71
N LYS A 83 3.10 1.05 14.22
CA LYS A 83 2.46 0.22 15.25
C LYS A 83 2.22 -1.19 14.74
N ILE A 84 1.63 -1.33 13.53
CA ILE A 84 1.37 -2.64 12.90
C ILE A 84 2.69 -3.42 12.74
N ALA A 85 3.75 -2.79 12.25
CA ALA A 85 5.05 -3.42 12.10
C ALA A 85 5.58 -3.92 13.45
N HIS A 86 5.63 -3.04 14.45
CA HIS A 86 6.15 -3.36 15.78
C HIS A 86 5.39 -4.50 16.49
N GLU A 87 4.06 -4.53 16.36
CA GLU A 87 3.21 -5.56 16.98
C GLU A 87 3.33 -6.94 16.29
N ASN A 88 3.84 -6.99 15.07
CA ASN A 88 3.92 -8.21 14.26
C ASN A 88 5.35 -8.67 13.96
N GLU A 89 6.36 -7.88 14.28
CA GLU A 89 7.77 -8.31 14.20
C GLU A 89 8.10 -9.32 15.31
N ASN A 90 8.96 -10.26 14.97
CA ASN A 90 9.55 -11.21 15.90
C ASN A 90 10.91 -11.69 15.38
N GLU A 91 11.52 -12.68 16.05
CA GLU A 91 12.83 -13.21 15.64
C GLU A 91 12.87 -13.78 14.22
N LYS A 92 11.72 -14.19 13.67
CA LYS A 92 11.60 -14.83 12.35
C LYS A 92 11.09 -13.86 11.27
N ILE A 93 10.37 -12.80 11.65
CA ILE A 93 9.73 -11.88 10.71
C ILE A 93 10.25 -10.47 10.93
N LYS A 94 10.93 -9.92 9.92
CA LYS A 94 11.27 -8.50 9.83
C LYS A 94 10.23 -7.75 9.02
N ILE A 95 9.81 -6.57 9.48
CA ILE A 95 8.81 -5.75 8.79
C ILE A 95 9.34 -4.34 8.60
N HIS A 96 9.59 -3.95 7.35
CA HIS A 96 9.78 -2.56 6.97
C HIS A 96 8.43 -1.93 6.63
N HIS A 97 8.28 -0.66 6.90
CA HIS A 97 7.05 0.06 6.61
C HIS A 97 7.33 1.42 5.98
N HIS A 98 6.49 1.81 5.02
CA HIS A 98 6.63 3.07 4.32
C HIS A 98 5.26 3.67 3.96
N VAL A 99 5.16 5.00 4.01
CA VAL A 99 4.01 5.75 3.49
C VAL A 99 4.50 6.62 2.36
N MET A 100 3.94 6.44 1.18
CA MET A 100 4.22 7.23 -0.02
C MET A 100 3.02 8.10 -0.39
N LYS A 101 3.29 9.19 -1.10
CA LYS A 101 2.29 10.00 -1.79
C LYS A 101 2.37 9.74 -3.28
N GLY A 102 1.24 9.80 -3.96
CA GLY A 102 1.17 9.67 -5.40
C GLY A 102 0.08 8.72 -5.88
N GLN A 103 0.14 8.34 -7.14
CA GLN A 103 -0.75 7.34 -7.69
C GLN A 103 -0.42 5.93 -7.16
N PRO A 104 -1.41 5.20 -6.60
CA PRO A 104 -1.16 3.91 -5.97
C PRO A 104 -0.45 2.90 -6.88
N ILE A 105 -0.86 2.80 -8.14
CA ILE A 105 -0.30 1.84 -9.09
C ILE A 105 1.18 2.13 -9.34
N GLU A 106 1.51 3.37 -9.69
CA GLU A 106 2.89 3.79 -9.96
C GLU A 106 3.77 3.64 -8.70
N ALA A 107 3.29 4.13 -7.57
CA ALA A 107 4.04 4.05 -6.30
C ALA A 107 4.36 2.61 -5.90
N ILE A 108 3.41 1.68 -6.04
CA ILE A 108 3.61 0.26 -5.72
C ILE A 108 4.63 -0.37 -6.68
N LEU A 109 4.50 -0.11 -7.99
CA LEU A 109 5.43 -0.66 -8.99
C LEU A 109 6.86 -0.14 -8.79
N ASP A 110 7.03 1.17 -8.62
CA ASP A 110 8.34 1.79 -8.41
C ASP A 110 8.98 1.31 -7.11
N TYR A 111 8.19 1.22 -6.04
CA TYR A 111 8.67 0.70 -4.76
C TYR A 111 9.11 -0.77 -4.89
N SER A 112 8.36 -1.58 -5.63
CA SER A 112 8.71 -2.99 -5.85
C SER A 112 10.05 -3.16 -6.54
N ILE A 113 10.35 -2.31 -7.50
CA ILE A 113 11.64 -2.29 -8.21
C ILE A 113 12.75 -1.79 -7.28
N ALA A 114 12.55 -0.64 -6.63
CA ALA A 114 13.53 0.00 -5.76
C ALA A 114 13.97 -0.88 -4.58
N LYS A 115 13.03 -1.66 -4.03
CA LYS A 115 13.27 -2.57 -2.89
C LYS A 115 13.60 -4.01 -3.31
N LYS A 116 13.72 -4.27 -4.61
CA LYS A 116 13.99 -5.62 -5.14
C LYS A 116 13.02 -6.65 -4.55
N ILE A 117 11.73 -6.36 -4.69
CA ILE A 117 10.66 -7.22 -4.21
C ILE A 117 10.59 -8.48 -5.06
N ASP A 118 10.50 -9.64 -4.41
CA ASP A 118 10.41 -10.95 -5.05
C ASP A 118 8.96 -11.42 -5.22
N LEU A 119 8.05 -10.92 -4.37
CA LEU A 119 6.63 -11.25 -4.38
C LEU A 119 5.79 -10.08 -3.88
N VAL A 120 4.75 -9.73 -4.62
CA VAL A 120 3.70 -8.82 -4.14
C VAL A 120 2.51 -9.64 -3.66
N ILE A 121 2.03 -9.42 -2.44
CA ILE A 121 0.79 -10.02 -1.93
C ILE A 121 -0.20 -8.88 -1.70
N ILE A 122 -1.26 -8.86 -2.49
CA ILE A 122 -2.22 -7.74 -2.52
C ILE A 122 -3.66 -8.25 -2.40
N GLY A 123 -4.49 -7.52 -1.68
CA GLY A 123 -5.92 -7.79 -1.64
C GLY A 123 -6.56 -7.59 -3.02
N SER A 124 -7.48 -8.45 -3.38
CA SER A 124 -8.15 -8.41 -4.69
C SER A 124 -9.05 -7.21 -4.88
N GLN A 125 -9.49 -6.58 -3.78
CA GLN A 125 -10.32 -5.37 -3.77
C GLN A 125 -9.81 -4.40 -2.70
N GLY A 126 -9.93 -3.10 -2.98
CA GLY A 126 -9.63 -2.03 -2.02
C GLY A 126 -10.89 -1.54 -1.30
N LEU A 127 -10.75 -0.43 -0.55
CA LEU A 127 -11.84 0.20 0.21
C LEU A 127 -13.06 0.58 -0.64
N LYS A 128 -12.86 0.91 -1.91
CA LYS A 128 -13.92 1.28 -2.85
C LYS A 128 -14.50 0.07 -3.60
N GLY A 129 -14.02 -1.14 -3.30
CA GLY A 129 -14.46 -2.36 -3.98
C GLY A 129 -15.90 -2.75 -3.64
N ILE A 130 -16.65 -3.20 -4.64
CA ILE A 130 -18.00 -3.73 -4.46
C ILE A 130 -17.89 -5.23 -4.25
N GLU A 131 -17.91 -5.69 -2.99
CA GLU A 131 -17.77 -7.11 -2.61
C GLU A 131 -18.74 -8.05 -3.33
N LYS A 132 -19.95 -7.58 -3.59
CA LYS A 132 -21.01 -8.39 -4.21
C LYS A 132 -20.70 -8.81 -5.65
N LEU A 133 -19.82 -8.10 -6.35
CA LEU A 133 -19.55 -8.36 -7.77
C LEU A 133 -18.41 -9.31 -8.03
N LYS A 134 -17.64 -9.72 -7.01
CA LYS A 134 -16.44 -10.56 -7.14
C LYS A 134 -15.48 -10.09 -8.25
N VAL A 135 -15.45 -8.79 -8.49
CA VAL A 135 -14.62 -8.17 -9.52
C VAL A 135 -13.30 -7.73 -8.91
N LEU A 136 -12.22 -8.01 -9.61
CA LEU A 136 -10.89 -7.56 -9.25
C LEU A 136 -10.82 -6.03 -9.25
N GLY A 137 -10.27 -5.43 -8.18
CA GLY A 137 -10.09 -3.99 -8.08
C GLY A 137 -9.14 -3.45 -9.16
N SER A 138 -9.30 -2.18 -9.52
CA SER A 138 -8.48 -1.55 -10.57
C SER A 138 -6.98 -1.58 -10.25
N THR A 139 -6.61 -1.30 -9.01
CA THR A 139 -5.21 -1.31 -8.55
C THR A 139 -4.63 -2.71 -8.60
N SER A 140 -5.30 -3.70 -7.98
CA SER A 140 -4.81 -5.08 -7.93
C SER A 140 -4.70 -5.71 -9.33
N ARG A 141 -5.65 -5.41 -10.21
CA ARG A 141 -5.59 -5.83 -11.61
C ARG A 141 -4.37 -5.24 -12.32
N LYS A 142 -4.16 -3.93 -12.23
CA LYS A 142 -3.03 -3.26 -12.89
C LYS A 142 -1.68 -3.71 -12.31
N ILE A 143 -1.59 -3.92 -11.01
CA ILE A 143 -0.38 -4.48 -10.40
C ILE A 143 -0.11 -5.89 -10.92
N SER A 144 -1.13 -6.74 -11.06
CA SER A 144 -0.96 -8.10 -11.60
C SER A 144 -0.53 -8.12 -13.08
N GLU A 145 -0.96 -7.12 -13.85
CA GLU A 145 -0.59 -6.99 -15.28
C GLU A 145 0.83 -6.42 -15.49
N LEU A 146 1.27 -5.48 -14.64
CA LEU A 146 2.45 -4.65 -14.88
C LEU A 146 3.64 -4.96 -13.97
N SER A 147 3.44 -5.74 -12.90
CA SER A 147 4.52 -6.09 -11.98
C SER A 147 5.62 -6.92 -12.67
N LYS A 148 6.87 -6.62 -12.31
CA LYS A 148 8.04 -7.40 -12.77
C LYS A 148 8.30 -8.65 -11.93
N CYS A 149 7.65 -8.80 -10.80
CA CYS A 149 7.71 -9.99 -9.95
C CYS A 149 6.32 -10.63 -9.82
N PRO A 150 6.25 -11.89 -9.38
CA PRO A 150 4.99 -12.57 -9.09
C PRO A 150 4.06 -11.76 -8.19
N VAL A 151 2.76 -11.87 -8.44
CA VAL A 151 1.71 -11.22 -7.65
C VAL A 151 0.72 -12.25 -7.16
N MET A 152 0.50 -12.29 -5.85
CA MET A 152 -0.52 -13.11 -5.22
C MET A 152 -1.71 -12.23 -4.86
N LEU A 153 -2.86 -12.58 -5.40
CA LEU A 153 -4.13 -11.91 -5.14
C LEU A 153 -4.90 -12.63 -4.03
N ILE A 154 -5.31 -11.90 -3.00
CA ILE A 154 -6.04 -12.45 -1.86
C ILE A 154 -7.50 -11.98 -1.90
N HIS A 155 -8.40 -12.93 -1.95
CA HIS A 155 -9.85 -12.74 -1.99
C HIS A 155 -10.51 -12.83 -0.62
#